data_72ef880539c4439c03f2c6ac0469e0f2
#
_entry.id   72ef880539c4439c03f2c6ac0469e0f2
#
_cell.length_a   1.000
_cell.length_b   1.000
_cell.length_c   1.000
_cell.angle_alpha   90.00
_cell.angle_beta   90.00
_cell.angle_gamma   90.00
#
_symmetry.space_group_name_H-M   'P 1'
#
loop_
_entity.id
_entity.type
_entity.pdbx_description
1 polymer ?
#
loop_
_entity_poly.entity_id
_entity_poly.type
_entity_poly.pdbx_seq_one_letter_code
_entity_poly.pdbx_strand_id
1 'polypeptide(L)'
;MDFSRVIFEDDYKSIRDSAKNFASEIVAPRAKQIDEDDKFFFDIIKKAGEMGILGIELPQNEGGAGADAISSVITTEEIASFSPVVASTIGAMRTHIMLLNKFGTQDQKKELLPRLVNGEGIAALGITEPNAGSDLSCLETTAKRKRDVFILNGSKTYTSFGNICDFIFVLAYTNKDLGTRNGMTLFIVKTGTKGLKVGPEEQKLGLRGMPLVSLTFDNLELEKENILGEEGNGFPQLMNCFDATRTDVAAQAIGISKSCLKICREYSSVRTQFNRPLIDFQAIQWMLVDMDVEIAAGRLLMHQAAHLRSQKSRCSREASRAKLFCSDNAMKHATNAIQILGGYGYLKSSPIEMLFRDAKVLQIYDGTNQIQRIILAREISKDEIK
;
A
#
# COMPACT_ATOMS: atom_id res chain seq x y z
N MET A 1 28.85 2.97 3.54
CA MET A 1 27.89 1.86 3.38
C MET A 1 28.36 1.02 2.21
N ASP A 2 28.70 -0.23 2.46
CA ASP A 2 29.22 -1.12 1.42
C ASP A 2 28.05 -1.63 0.56
N PHE A 3 27.83 -1.00 -0.58
CA PHE A 3 26.82 -1.40 -1.56
C PHE A 3 27.18 -2.67 -2.33
N SER A 4 28.38 -3.26 -2.12
CA SER A 4 28.79 -4.51 -2.77
C SER A 4 28.02 -5.73 -2.25
N ARG A 5 27.23 -5.58 -1.18
CA ARG A 5 26.25 -6.56 -0.70
C ARG A 5 24.82 -6.22 -1.17
N VAL A 6 24.68 -5.64 -2.34
CA VAL A 6 23.37 -5.51 -2.98
C VAL A 6 22.84 -6.92 -3.25
N ILE A 7 21.80 -7.25 -2.54
CA ILE A 7 20.91 -8.39 -2.50
C ILE A 7 21.07 -9.25 -3.75
N PHE A 8 21.84 -10.30 -3.63
CA PHE A 8 21.93 -11.31 -4.66
C PHE A 8 20.57 -12.02 -4.75
N GLU A 9 20.04 -12.15 -5.94
CA GLU A 9 18.75 -12.80 -6.20
C GLU A 9 18.66 -14.21 -5.58
N ASP A 10 19.80 -14.88 -5.42
CA ASP A 10 19.87 -16.22 -4.87
C ASP A 10 19.44 -16.33 -3.39
N ASP A 11 19.70 -15.30 -2.57
CA ASP A 11 19.35 -15.30 -1.14
C ASP A 11 17.83 -15.27 -0.91
N TYR A 12 17.06 -14.70 -1.87
CA TYR A 12 15.60 -14.55 -1.80
C TYR A 12 14.86 -15.36 -2.85
N LYS A 13 15.53 -16.28 -3.53
CA LYS A 13 14.94 -17.07 -4.61
C LYS A 13 13.70 -17.84 -4.17
N SER A 14 13.76 -18.52 -3.03
CA SER A 14 12.63 -19.30 -2.50
C SER A 14 11.41 -18.44 -2.19
N ILE A 15 11.61 -17.23 -1.65
CA ILE A 15 10.56 -16.26 -1.38
C ILE A 15 9.94 -15.78 -2.69
N ARG A 16 10.78 -15.42 -3.66
CA ARG A 16 10.34 -14.98 -5.00
C ARG A 16 9.53 -16.08 -5.69
N ASP A 17 10.02 -17.31 -5.70
CA ASP A 17 9.34 -18.44 -6.33
C ASP A 17 7.99 -18.73 -5.66
N SER A 18 7.92 -18.70 -4.32
CA SER A 18 6.67 -18.87 -3.58
C SER A 18 5.67 -17.75 -3.89
N ALA A 19 6.12 -16.48 -3.88
CA ALA A 19 5.28 -15.33 -4.21
C ALA A 19 4.78 -15.38 -5.66
N LYS A 20 5.65 -15.78 -6.60
CA LYS A 20 5.30 -15.95 -8.01
C LYS A 20 4.29 -17.07 -8.23
N ASN A 21 4.43 -18.20 -7.53
CA ASN A 21 3.46 -19.29 -7.60
C ASN A 21 2.09 -18.85 -7.08
N PHE A 22 2.03 -18.20 -5.90
CA PHE A 22 0.79 -17.60 -5.41
C PHE A 22 0.18 -16.64 -6.43
N ALA A 23 0.99 -15.75 -6.99
CA ALA A 23 0.52 -14.76 -7.95
C ALA A 23 0.03 -15.39 -9.27
N SER A 24 0.75 -16.39 -9.82
CA SER A 24 0.41 -17.00 -11.10
C SER A 24 -0.76 -18.01 -11.02
N GLU A 25 -0.83 -18.78 -9.92
CA GLU A 25 -1.80 -19.88 -9.80
C GLU A 25 -3.12 -19.44 -9.15
N ILE A 26 -3.07 -18.47 -8.23
CA ILE A 26 -4.22 -18.05 -7.43
C ILE A 26 -4.74 -16.68 -7.88
N VAL A 27 -3.84 -15.70 -8.08
CA VAL A 27 -4.24 -14.32 -8.37
C VAL A 27 -4.51 -14.08 -9.85
N ALA A 28 -3.60 -14.49 -10.73
CA ALA A 28 -3.68 -14.20 -12.17
C ALA A 28 -4.98 -14.66 -12.83
N PRO A 29 -5.52 -15.87 -12.54
CA PRO A 29 -6.78 -16.33 -13.14
C PRO A 29 -7.99 -15.46 -12.78
N ARG A 30 -7.90 -14.71 -11.68
CA ARG A 30 -8.99 -13.90 -11.12
C ARG A 30 -8.83 -12.40 -11.38
N ALA A 31 -7.63 -11.93 -11.75
CA ALA A 31 -7.30 -10.51 -11.81
C ALA A 31 -8.27 -9.68 -12.68
N LYS A 32 -8.57 -10.19 -13.89
CA LYS A 32 -9.52 -9.53 -14.80
C LYS A 32 -10.95 -9.52 -14.24
N GLN A 33 -11.42 -10.63 -13.71
CA GLN A 33 -12.76 -10.74 -13.11
C GLN A 33 -12.92 -9.79 -11.92
N ILE A 34 -11.91 -9.65 -11.08
CA ILE A 34 -11.92 -8.73 -9.94
C ILE A 34 -12.10 -7.28 -10.42
N ASP A 35 -11.38 -6.85 -11.46
CA ASP A 35 -11.53 -5.51 -12.04
C ASP A 35 -12.91 -5.32 -12.70
N GLU A 36 -13.43 -6.31 -13.42
CA GLU A 36 -14.72 -6.20 -14.09
C GLU A 36 -15.88 -6.15 -13.09
N ASP A 37 -15.89 -7.06 -12.09
CA ASP A 37 -16.98 -7.20 -11.12
C ASP A 37 -16.94 -6.12 -10.02
N ASP A 38 -15.79 -5.50 -9.78
CA ASP A 38 -15.53 -4.55 -8.69
C ASP A 38 -15.94 -5.13 -7.32
N LYS A 39 -15.64 -6.42 -7.06
CA LYS A 39 -16.01 -7.14 -5.84
C LYS A 39 -14.79 -7.60 -5.08
N PHE A 40 -14.86 -7.52 -3.74
CA PHE A 40 -13.78 -7.98 -2.88
C PHE A 40 -13.57 -9.51 -2.95
N PHE A 41 -12.34 -9.94 -2.80
CA PHE A 41 -11.84 -11.30 -3.04
C PHE A 41 -11.36 -11.97 -1.74
N PHE A 42 -12.28 -12.22 -0.81
CA PHE A 42 -11.99 -12.84 0.49
C PHE A 42 -11.20 -14.14 0.41
N ASP A 43 -11.50 -14.99 -0.57
CA ASP A 43 -10.84 -16.27 -0.78
C ASP A 43 -9.35 -16.13 -1.06
N ILE A 44 -8.96 -15.14 -1.86
CA ILE A 44 -7.54 -14.84 -2.15
C ILE A 44 -6.83 -14.34 -0.90
N ILE A 45 -7.49 -13.47 -0.11
CA ILE A 45 -6.92 -12.94 1.12
C ILE A 45 -6.75 -14.04 2.17
N LYS A 46 -7.74 -14.91 2.33
CA LYS A 46 -7.61 -16.08 3.21
C LYS A 46 -6.43 -16.96 2.79
N LYS A 47 -6.29 -17.23 1.49
CA LYS A 47 -5.17 -18.01 0.97
C LYS A 47 -3.81 -17.33 1.21
N ALA A 48 -3.75 -16.00 1.09
CA ALA A 48 -2.54 -15.23 1.44
C ALA A 48 -2.19 -15.36 2.94
N GLY A 49 -3.18 -15.39 3.83
CA GLY A 49 -3.00 -15.67 5.25
C GLY A 49 -2.44 -17.07 5.50
N GLU A 50 -3.07 -18.11 4.93
CA GLU A 50 -2.63 -19.52 5.04
C GLU A 50 -1.17 -19.72 4.57
N MET A 51 -0.71 -18.95 3.59
CA MET A 51 0.67 -18.98 3.09
C MET A 51 1.63 -18.07 3.86
N GLY A 52 1.19 -17.43 4.95
CA GLY A 52 2.01 -16.52 5.77
C GLY A 52 2.33 -15.17 5.10
N ILE A 53 1.71 -14.86 3.96
CA ILE A 53 1.96 -13.65 3.19
C ILE A 53 1.52 -12.40 3.96
N LEU A 54 0.39 -12.45 4.67
CA LEU A 54 -0.12 -11.31 5.45
C LEU A 54 0.77 -10.99 6.64
N GLY A 55 1.28 -12.00 7.32
CA GLY A 55 2.17 -11.89 8.48
C GLY A 55 3.66 -12.02 8.14
N ILE A 56 4.10 -11.71 6.92
CA ILE A 56 5.44 -12.03 6.44
C ILE A 56 6.56 -11.47 7.33
N GLU A 57 6.44 -10.22 7.80
CA GLU A 57 7.41 -9.56 8.69
C GLU A 57 7.12 -9.77 10.20
N LEU A 58 5.97 -10.39 10.53
CA LEU A 58 5.60 -10.63 11.92
C LEU A 58 6.43 -11.79 12.48
N PRO A 59 6.93 -11.70 13.74
CA PRO A 59 7.66 -12.78 14.37
C PRO A 59 6.87 -14.09 14.43
N GLN A 60 7.56 -15.23 14.36
CA GLN A 60 6.91 -16.55 14.37
C GLN A 60 6.11 -16.83 15.65
N ASN A 61 6.59 -16.35 16.80
CA ASN A 61 5.88 -16.47 18.08
C ASN A 61 4.60 -15.61 18.17
N GLU A 62 4.39 -14.71 17.19
CA GLU A 62 3.18 -13.90 17.02
C GLU A 62 2.33 -14.39 15.85
N GLY A 63 2.63 -15.56 15.28
CA GLY A 63 1.89 -16.18 14.18
C GLY A 63 2.34 -15.75 12.78
N GLY A 64 3.45 -15.03 12.63
CA GLY A 64 3.99 -14.60 11.35
C GLY A 64 5.03 -15.53 10.75
N ALA A 65 5.56 -15.17 9.59
CA ALA A 65 6.63 -15.93 8.90
C ALA A 65 8.05 -15.59 9.44
N GLY A 66 8.21 -14.47 10.14
CA GLY A 66 9.50 -14.02 10.69
C GLY A 66 10.50 -13.60 9.61
N ALA A 67 10.04 -13.28 8.41
CA ALA A 67 10.89 -12.83 7.32
C ALA A 67 11.22 -11.33 7.44
N ASP A 68 12.14 -10.85 6.61
CA ASP A 68 12.56 -9.46 6.62
C ASP A 68 11.77 -8.57 5.66
N ALA A 69 12.04 -7.27 5.70
CA ALA A 69 11.36 -6.30 4.84
C ALA A 69 11.71 -6.47 3.35
N ILE A 70 12.84 -7.10 3.02
CA ILE A 70 13.21 -7.38 1.62
C ILE A 70 12.29 -8.48 1.08
N SER A 71 12.06 -9.53 1.86
CA SER A 71 11.10 -10.60 1.55
C SER A 71 9.69 -10.04 1.30
N SER A 72 9.29 -9.06 2.12
CA SER A 72 8.00 -8.38 2.00
C SER A 72 7.85 -7.65 0.65
N VAL A 73 8.82 -6.83 0.27
CA VAL A 73 8.74 -6.06 -1.00
C VAL A 73 8.89 -6.94 -2.24
N ILE A 74 9.69 -8.01 -2.19
CA ILE A 74 9.78 -9.00 -3.27
C ILE A 74 8.41 -9.67 -3.47
N THR A 75 7.76 -10.07 -2.39
CA THR A 75 6.42 -10.68 -2.44
C THR A 75 5.40 -9.71 -3.05
N THR A 76 5.42 -8.44 -2.64
CA THR A 76 4.54 -7.40 -3.20
C THR A 76 4.81 -7.17 -4.69
N GLU A 77 6.07 -7.08 -5.12
CA GLU A 77 6.46 -6.92 -6.54
C GLU A 77 5.90 -8.07 -7.40
N GLU A 78 6.08 -9.32 -6.96
CA GLU A 78 5.59 -10.48 -7.72
C GLU A 78 4.06 -10.49 -7.82
N ILE A 79 3.33 -10.22 -6.74
CA ILE A 79 1.86 -10.18 -6.75
C ILE A 79 1.36 -9.01 -7.62
N ALA A 80 1.95 -7.83 -7.49
CA ALA A 80 1.56 -6.63 -8.25
C ALA A 80 1.78 -6.79 -9.76
N SER A 81 2.72 -7.66 -10.18
CA SER A 81 2.94 -7.95 -11.60
C SER A 81 1.78 -8.74 -12.24
N PHE A 82 0.87 -9.29 -11.46
CA PHE A 82 -0.33 -9.98 -11.93
C PHE A 82 -1.62 -9.23 -11.57
N SER A 83 -1.68 -8.65 -10.37
CA SER A 83 -2.84 -7.88 -9.90
C SER A 83 -2.43 -6.79 -8.92
N PRO A 84 -2.37 -5.53 -9.35
CA PRO A 84 -2.06 -4.40 -8.46
C PRO A 84 -3.04 -4.28 -7.30
N VAL A 85 -4.34 -4.52 -7.51
CA VAL A 85 -5.35 -4.42 -6.46
C VAL A 85 -5.15 -5.47 -5.35
N VAL A 86 -4.77 -6.70 -5.69
CA VAL A 86 -4.49 -7.75 -4.70
C VAL A 86 -3.23 -7.38 -3.90
N ALA A 87 -2.18 -6.90 -4.56
CA ALA A 87 -0.97 -6.43 -3.89
C ALA A 87 -1.25 -5.25 -2.96
N SER A 88 -2.05 -4.26 -3.41
CA SER A 88 -2.45 -3.11 -2.59
C SER A 88 -3.28 -3.53 -1.37
N THR A 89 -4.19 -4.48 -1.53
CA THR A 89 -5.00 -5.03 -0.43
C THR A 89 -4.10 -5.72 0.62
N ILE A 90 -3.18 -6.58 0.18
CA ILE A 90 -2.23 -7.26 1.07
C ILE A 90 -1.34 -6.23 1.78
N GLY A 91 -0.85 -5.20 1.09
CA GLY A 91 -0.05 -4.13 1.67
C GLY A 91 -0.80 -3.35 2.74
N ALA A 92 -2.07 -3.01 2.51
CA ALA A 92 -2.93 -2.36 3.50
C ALA A 92 -3.14 -3.25 4.73
N MET A 93 -3.44 -4.54 4.55
CA MET A 93 -3.61 -5.49 5.66
C MET A 93 -2.32 -5.67 6.48
N ARG A 94 -1.16 -5.75 5.83
CA ARG A 94 0.15 -5.77 6.51
C ARG A 94 0.37 -4.51 7.35
N THR A 95 -0.09 -3.34 6.87
CA THR A 95 -0.04 -2.10 7.64
C THR A 95 -0.89 -2.17 8.89
N HIS A 96 -2.11 -2.71 8.81
CA HIS A 96 -3.01 -2.90 9.95
C HIS A 96 -2.42 -3.90 10.97
N ILE A 97 -1.85 -5.00 10.50
CA ILE A 97 -1.13 -5.98 11.33
C ILE A 97 0.05 -5.32 12.04
N MET A 98 0.85 -4.52 11.32
CA MET A 98 1.99 -3.82 11.88
C MET A 98 1.59 -2.79 12.93
N LEU A 99 0.54 -2.00 12.71
CA LEU A 99 0.00 -1.05 13.69
C LEU A 99 -0.42 -1.76 14.96
N LEU A 100 -1.23 -2.81 14.84
CA LEU A 100 -1.69 -3.60 15.97
C LEU A 100 -0.54 -4.27 16.73
N ASN A 101 0.41 -4.86 15.98
CA ASN A 101 1.54 -5.53 16.60
C ASN A 101 2.47 -4.58 17.35
N LYS A 102 2.75 -3.40 16.80
CA LYS A 102 3.66 -2.44 17.44
C LYS A 102 3.06 -1.72 18.64
N PHE A 103 1.77 -1.41 18.59
CA PHE A 103 1.14 -0.47 19.51
C PHE A 103 -0.03 -1.04 20.29
N GLY A 104 -0.56 -2.20 19.90
CA GLY A 104 -1.65 -2.86 20.59
C GLY A 104 -1.25 -3.38 21.97
N THR A 105 -2.19 -3.35 22.92
CA THR A 105 -2.06 -4.06 24.20
C THR A 105 -2.03 -5.57 23.98
N GLN A 106 -1.61 -6.35 24.99
CA GLN A 106 -1.60 -7.81 24.88
C GLN A 106 -2.99 -8.38 24.60
N ASP A 107 -4.03 -7.80 25.22
CA ASP A 107 -5.42 -8.23 25.02
C ASP A 107 -5.90 -7.90 23.59
N GLN A 108 -5.61 -6.68 23.08
CA GLN A 108 -5.92 -6.30 21.71
C GLN A 108 -5.21 -7.21 20.70
N LYS A 109 -3.93 -7.52 20.91
CA LYS A 109 -3.18 -8.44 20.06
C LYS A 109 -3.78 -9.84 20.10
N LYS A 110 -4.05 -10.38 21.27
CA LYS A 110 -4.61 -11.72 21.45
C LYS A 110 -5.98 -11.87 20.79
N GLU A 111 -6.81 -10.85 20.85
CA GLU A 111 -8.17 -10.85 20.26
C GLU A 111 -8.12 -10.69 18.73
N LEU A 112 -7.33 -9.72 18.20
CA LEU A 112 -7.49 -9.24 16.85
C LEU A 112 -6.41 -9.74 15.88
N LEU A 113 -5.15 -9.92 16.36
CA LEU A 113 -4.02 -10.20 15.47
C LEU A 113 -4.13 -11.54 14.74
N PRO A 114 -4.52 -12.67 15.37
CA PRO A 114 -4.62 -13.95 14.68
C PRO A 114 -5.59 -13.93 13.50
N ARG A 115 -6.74 -13.26 13.65
CA ARG A 115 -7.74 -13.16 12.57
C ARG A 115 -7.20 -12.38 11.36
N LEU A 116 -6.45 -11.29 11.60
CA LEU A 116 -5.83 -10.52 10.52
C LEU A 116 -4.73 -11.31 9.81
N VAL A 117 -3.86 -11.98 10.57
CA VAL A 117 -2.73 -12.75 10.02
C VAL A 117 -3.21 -13.93 9.20
N ASN A 118 -4.27 -14.62 9.62
CA ASN A 118 -4.85 -15.75 8.91
C ASN A 118 -5.76 -15.34 7.73
N GLY A 119 -5.97 -14.03 7.50
CA GLY A 119 -6.87 -13.53 6.45
C GLY A 119 -8.36 -13.82 6.72
N GLU A 120 -8.72 -14.07 7.97
CA GLU A 120 -10.11 -14.32 8.42
C GLU A 120 -10.80 -13.04 8.92
N GLY A 121 -10.01 -12.01 9.24
CA GLY A 121 -10.48 -10.70 9.64
C GLY A 121 -9.94 -9.61 8.71
N ILE A 122 -10.66 -8.51 8.64
CA ILE A 122 -10.28 -7.32 7.89
C ILE A 122 -10.32 -6.13 8.83
N ALA A 123 -9.30 -5.29 8.79
CA ALA A 123 -9.29 -3.99 9.42
C ALA A 123 -9.32 -2.87 8.38
N ALA A 124 -9.78 -1.70 8.79
CA ALA A 124 -9.71 -0.47 8.01
C ALA A 124 -8.89 0.59 8.74
N LEU A 125 -8.48 1.64 8.03
CA LEU A 125 -7.73 2.77 8.60
C LEU A 125 -8.35 4.09 8.13
N GLY A 126 -9.03 4.79 9.04
CA GLY A 126 -9.68 6.08 8.82
C GLY A 126 -8.78 7.24 9.27
N ILE A 127 -8.13 7.91 8.31
CA ILE A 127 -7.26 9.08 8.56
C ILE A 127 -7.83 10.30 7.87
N THR A 128 -7.96 10.23 6.54
CA THR A 128 -8.31 11.35 5.66
C THR A 128 -9.73 11.85 5.90
N GLU A 129 -9.91 13.16 5.82
CA GLU A 129 -11.21 13.84 5.92
C GLU A 129 -11.46 14.67 4.65
N PRO A 130 -12.71 15.13 4.39
CA PRO A 130 -13.00 15.94 3.21
C PRO A 130 -12.08 17.17 3.07
N ASN A 131 -11.69 17.80 4.19
CA ASN A 131 -10.86 19.00 4.22
C ASN A 131 -9.39 18.73 4.65
N ALA A 132 -9.00 17.49 4.92
CA ALA A 132 -7.68 17.14 5.45
C ALA A 132 -7.15 15.84 4.81
N GLY A 133 -6.31 15.97 3.78
CA GLY A 133 -5.60 14.86 3.13
C GLY A 133 -4.09 14.95 3.36
N SER A 134 -3.40 15.74 2.53
CA SER A 134 -1.95 15.95 2.66
C SER A 134 -1.56 16.72 3.92
N ASP A 135 -2.41 17.63 4.37
CA ASP A 135 -2.26 18.35 5.63
C ASP A 135 -3.16 17.73 6.71
N LEU A 136 -2.58 16.87 7.52
CA LEU A 136 -3.30 16.23 8.64
C LEU A 136 -3.53 17.18 9.82
N SER A 137 -2.91 18.37 9.84
CA SER A 137 -3.15 19.36 10.91
C SER A 137 -4.57 19.93 10.85
N CYS A 138 -5.21 19.85 9.66
CA CYS A 138 -6.57 20.31 9.42
C CYS A 138 -7.65 19.29 9.78
N LEU A 139 -7.31 18.16 10.41
CA LEU A 139 -8.30 17.16 10.84
C LEU A 139 -9.32 17.77 11.82
N GLU A 140 -10.59 17.48 11.58
CA GLU A 140 -11.72 18.00 12.36
C GLU A 140 -12.29 16.96 13.33
N THR A 141 -12.16 15.66 13.02
CA THR A 141 -12.62 14.56 13.87
C THR A 141 -12.01 14.66 15.27
N THR A 142 -12.88 14.67 16.28
CA THR A 142 -12.49 14.78 17.69
C THR A 142 -13.00 13.61 18.52
N ALA A 143 -12.22 13.20 19.50
CA ALA A 143 -12.61 12.26 20.55
C ALA A 143 -12.49 12.98 21.90
N LYS A 144 -13.56 13.63 22.34
CA LYS A 144 -13.57 14.43 23.58
C LYS A 144 -13.80 13.52 24.79
N ARG A 145 -12.93 13.61 25.80
CA ARG A 145 -13.10 12.87 27.05
C ARG A 145 -14.34 13.37 27.82
N LYS A 146 -15.20 12.44 28.23
CA LYS A 146 -16.37 12.69 29.06
C LYS A 146 -16.40 11.63 30.18
N ARG A 147 -15.93 12.01 31.38
CA ARG A 147 -15.69 11.06 32.50
C ARG A 147 -14.68 9.99 32.05
N ASP A 148 -15.10 8.72 32.05
CA ASP A 148 -14.25 7.57 31.75
C ASP A 148 -14.28 7.13 30.27
N VAL A 149 -15.08 7.82 29.43
CA VAL A 149 -15.22 7.50 28.00
C VAL A 149 -14.80 8.67 27.11
N PHE A 150 -14.56 8.36 25.84
CA PHE A 150 -14.36 9.35 24.77
C PHE A 150 -15.58 9.40 23.87
N ILE A 151 -16.01 10.59 23.51
CA ILE A 151 -17.10 10.82 22.55
C ILE A 151 -16.49 11.21 21.22
N LEU A 152 -16.53 10.27 20.27
CA LEU A 152 -15.99 10.45 18.94
C LEU A 152 -17.03 11.10 18.02
N ASN A 153 -16.67 12.21 17.40
CA ASN A 153 -17.48 12.95 16.42
C ASN A 153 -16.64 13.37 15.24
N GLY A 154 -17.18 13.28 14.03
CA GLY A 154 -16.53 13.68 12.79
C GLY A 154 -16.82 12.76 11.64
N SER A 155 -15.97 12.84 10.62
CA SER A 155 -16.08 11.99 9.43
C SER A 155 -14.71 11.62 8.86
N LYS A 156 -14.64 10.48 8.18
CA LYS A 156 -13.48 10.06 7.40
C LYS A 156 -13.91 9.77 5.97
N THR A 157 -13.03 10.03 5.02
CA THR A 157 -13.27 9.74 3.61
C THR A 157 -12.16 8.85 3.07
N TYR A 158 -12.42 8.20 1.93
CA TYR A 158 -11.47 7.30 1.28
C TYR A 158 -10.96 6.20 2.21
N THR A 159 -11.83 5.66 3.08
CA THR A 159 -11.50 4.55 3.97
C THR A 159 -11.65 3.23 3.24
N SER A 160 -10.53 2.59 2.90
CA SER A 160 -10.53 1.25 2.30
C SER A 160 -11.10 0.24 3.27
N PHE A 161 -11.91 -0.69 2.77
CA PHE A 161 -12.55 -1.78 3.52
C PHE A 161 -13.56 -1.37 4.58
N GLY A 162 -13.89 -0.08 4.73
CA GLY A 162 -14.74 0.39 5.82
C GLY A 162 -16.14 -0.20 5.87
N ASN A 163 -16.64 -0.77 4.77
CA ASN A 163 -17.95 -1.47 4.67
C ASN A 163 -17.87 -2.99 4.90
N ILE A 164 -16.67 -3.57 4.95
CA ILE A 164 -16.46 -5.02 5.10
C ILE A 164 -15.53 -5.41 6.25
N CYS A 165 -14.99 -4.43 6.98
CA CYS A 165 -14.04 -4.68 8.06
C CYS A 165 -14.72 -5.10 9.36
N ASP A 166 -13.98 -5.79 10.23
CA ASP A 166 -14.40 -6.12 11.59
C ASP A 166 -14.22 -4.92 12.54
N PHE A 167 -13.18 -4.11 12.29
CA PHE A 167 -12.88 -2.90 13.06
C PHE A 167 -12.07 -1.89 12.25
N ILE A 168 -12.04 -0.66 12.74
CA ILE A 168 -11.42 0.48 12.08
C ILE A 168 -10.44 1.13 13.04
N PHE A 169 -9.20 1.36 12.60
CA PHE A 169 -8.30 2.29 13.27
C PHE A 169 -8.69 3.71 12.87
N VAL A 170 -9.05 4.54 13.83
CA VAL A 170 -9.51 5.92 13.59
C VAL A 170 -8.59 6.92 14.24
N LEU A 171 -8.00 7.83 13.45
CA LEU A 171 -7.23 8.95 13.96
C LEU A 171 -8.15 10.12 14.31
N ALA A 172 -8.11 10.60 15.55
CA ALA A 172 -8.90 11.74 16.01
C ALA A 172 -8.11 12.63 16.95
N TYR A 173 -8.46 13.91 17.01
CA TYR A 173 -7.95 14.79 18.05
C TYR A 173 -8.58 14.48 19.40
N THR A 174 -7.76 14.19 20.39
CA THR A 174 -8.16 14.19 21.81
C THR A 174 -7.90 15.54 22.46
N ASN A 175 -6.86 16.27 21.99
CA ASN A 175 -6.56 17.63 22.42
C ASN A 175 -5.93 18.45 21.28
N LYS A 176 -6.69 19.38 20.68
CA LYS A 176 -6.20 20.22 19.58
C LYS A 176 -5.12 21.21 20.00
N ASP A 177 -5.10 21.67 21.25
CA ASP A 177 -4.14 22.64 21.73
C ASP A 177 -2.72 22.10 21.79
N LEU A 178 -2.55 20.77 21.87
CA LEU A 178 -1.26 20.09 21.81
C LEU A 178 -0.74 19.90 20.38
N GLY A 179 -1.50 20.34 19.36
CA GLY A 179 -1.17 20.23 17.95
C GLY A 179 -1.17 18.80 17.42
N THR A 180 -0.79 18.65 16.16
CA THR A 180 -0.85 17.36 15.43
C THR A 180 -0.04 16.27 16.11
N ARG A 181 1.14 16.59 16.59
CA ARG A 181 2.12 15.59 17.07
C ARG A 181 1.72 14.94 18.40
N ASN A 182 1.13 15.73 19.31
CA ASN A 182 0.84 15.28 20.69
C ASN A 182 -0.67 15.34 21.04
N GLY A 183 -1.49 15.78 20.09
CA GLY A 183 -2.95 15.95 20.33
C GLY A 183 -3.83 14.93 19.64
N MET A 184 -3.27 14.04 18.82
CA MET A 184 -4.02 13.02 18.08
C MET A 184 -3.85 11.64 18.70
N THR A 185 -4.94 10.89 18.74
CA THR A 185 -4.98 9.51 19.26
C THR A 185 -5.54 8.56 18.21
N LEU A 186 -5.02 7.35 18.14
CA LEU A 186 -5.59 6.25 17.36
C LEU A 186 -6.53 5.44 18.23
N PHE A 187 -7.73 5.19 17.71
CA PHE A 187 -8.75 4.37 18.36
C PHE A 187 -9.07 3.14 17.51
N ILE A 188 -9.41 2.03 18.16
CA ILE A 188 -9.98 0.84 17.54
C ILE A 188 -11.50 0.93 17.70
N VAL A 189 -12.22 1.08 16.58
CA VAL A 189 -13.68 1.16 16.53
C VAL A 189 -14.20 -0.12 15.90
N LYS A 190 -14.93 -0.95 16.66
CA LYS A 190 -15.56 -2.18 16.13
C LYS A 190 -16.71 -1.82 15.18
N THR A 191 -16.84 -2.55 14.08
CA THR A 191 -17.98 -2.38 13.17
C THR A 191 -19.29 -2.69 13.91
N GLY A 192 -20.34 -1.91 13.62
CA GLY A 192 -21.62 -2.02 14.33
C GLY A 192 -21.70 -1.23 15.63
N THR A 193 -20.62 -0.56 16.08
CA THR A 193 -20.70 0.34 17.24
C THR A 193 -21.73 1.45 16.98
N LYS A 194 -22.59 1.69 17.98
CA LYS A 194 -23.61 2.76 17.91
C LYS A 194 -22.96 4.11 17.65
N GLY A 195 -23.47 4.85 16.67
CA GLY A 195 -22.91 6.12 16.24
C GLY A 195 -21.96 6.02 15.05
N LEU A 196 -21.55 4.83 14.62
CA LEU A 196 -20.83 4.62 13.36
C LEU A 196 -21.84 4.50 12.21
N LYS A 197 -21.66 5.32 11.18
CA LYS A 197 -22.37 5.21 9.90
C LYS A 197 -21.37 5.03 8.77
N VAL A 198 -21.60 4.02 7.96
CA VAL A 198 -20.79 3.71 6.77
C VAL A 198 -21.54 4.20 5.53
N GLY A 199 -20.89 5.02 4.72
CA GLY A 199 -21.44 5.55 3.47
C GLY A 199 -21.47 4.50 2.35
N PRO A 200 -22.03 4.86 1.20
CA PRO A 200 -21.99 4.01 0.02
C PRO A 200 -20.54 3.82 -0.48
N GLU A 201 -20.33 2.78 -1.26
CA GLU A 201 -19.05 2.53 -1.90
C GLU A 201 -18.79 3.51 -3.05
N GLU A 202 -17.58 4.07 -3.07
CA GLU A 202 -17.15 5.05 -4.08
C GLU A 202 -16.75 4.35 -5.38
N GLN A 203 -17.17 4.92 -6.50
CA GLN A 203 -16.74 4.47 -7.83
C GLN A 203 -15.33 5.00 -8.13
N LYS A 204 -14.38 4.10 -8.41
CA LYS A 204 -12.96 4.42 -8.57
C LYS A 204 -12.49 4.28 -10.01
N LEU A 205 -11.41 4.99 -10.34
CA LEU A 205 -10.70 4.84 -11.61
C LEU A 205 -10.07 3.44 -11.73
N GLY A 206 -9.31 3.03 -10.73
CA GLY A 206 -8.57 1.77 -10.64
C GLY A 206 -8.66 1.14 -9.26
N LEU A 207 -7.87 0.10 -9.00
CA LEU A 207 -7.92 -0.76 -7.82
C LEU A 207 -9.35 -1.23 -7.55
N ARG A 208 -10.05 -1.62 -8.60
CA ARG A 208 -11.41 -2.15 -8.50
C ARG A 208 -11.37 -3.51 -7.80
N GLY A 209 -12.38 -3.77 -6.97
CA GLY A 209 -12.37 -4.91 -6.04
C GLY A 209 -11.83 -4.58 -4.64
N MET A 210 -11.24 -3.39 -4.43
CA MET A 210 -10.87 -2.87 -3.12
C MET A 210 -11.89 -1.80 -2.71
N PRO A 211 -12.86 -2.09 -1.84
CA PRO A 211 -13.93 -1.17 -1.50
C PRO A 211 -13.39 0.09 -0.81
N LEU A 212 -14.01 1.23 -1.10
CA LEU A 212 -13.64 2.54 -0.57
C LEU A 212 -14.89 3.29 -0.15
N VAL A 213 -14.98 3.74 1.10
CA VAL A 213 -16.17 4.38 1.66
C VAL A 213 -15.83 5.61 2.48
N SER A 214 -16.86 6.42 2.75
CA SER A 214 -16.83 7.45 3.79
C SER A 214 -17.43 6.91 5.09
N LEU A 215 -16.92 7.40 6.23
CA LEU A 215 -17.38 7.07 7.58
C LEU A 215 -17.87 8.33 8.28
N THR A 216 -18.93 8.21 9.07
CA THR A 216 -19.40 9.28 9.96
C THR A 216 -19.52 8.75 11.38
N PHE A 217 -19.03 9.53 12.32
CA PHE A 217 -19.10 9.27 13.76
C PHE A 217 -20.02 10.31 14.39
N ASP A 218 -21.09 9.86 15.03
CA ASP A 218 -22.11 10.69 15.64
C ASP A 218 -22.29 10.28 17.11
N ASN A 219 -21.66 11.02 18.02
CA ASN A 219 -21.63 10.75 19.45
C ASN A 219 -21.27 9.28 19.77
N LEU A 220 -20.29 8.73 19.04
CA LEU A 220 -19.84 7.37 19.23
C LEU A 220 -19.01 7.29 20.52
N GLU A 221 -19.42 6.43 21.45
CA GLU A 221 -18.75 6.23 22.73
C GLU A 221 -17.63 5.20 22.60
N LEU A 222 -16.44 5.54 23.12
CA LEU A 222 -15.26 4.69 23.17
C LEU A 222 -14.71 4.66 24.58
N GLU A 223 -14.37 3.49 25.05
CA GLU A 223 -13.70 3.29 26.34
C GLU A 223 -12.19 3.54 26.19
N LYS A 224 -11.47 3.63 27.30
CA LYS A 224 -10.01 3.80 27.30
C LYS A 224 -9.31 2.62 26.61
N GLU A 225 -9.86 1.45 26.72
CA GLU A 225 -9.40 0.18 26.11
C GLU A 225 -9.47 0.19 24.56
N ASN A 226 -10.23 1.13 23.98
CA ASN A 226 -10.26 1.34 22.54
C ASN A 226 -9.07 2.14 22.01
N ILE A 227 -8.23 2.73 22.86
CA ILE A 227 -7.02 3.42 22.42
C ILE A 227 -6.01 2.38 21.91
N LEU A 228 -5.46 2.61 20.70
CA LEU A 228 -4.30 1.89 20.20
C LEU A 228 -3.04 2.63 20.66
N GLY A 229 -2.28 2.00 21.56
CA GLY A 229 -1.08 2.59 22.14
C GLY A 229 -1.41 3.61 23.24
N GLU A 230 -0.94 4.85 23.07
CA GLU A 230 -1.06 5.92 24.08
C GLU A 230 -1.88 7.10 23.58
N GLU A 231 -2.64 7.73 24.47
CA GLU A 231 -3.38 8.96 24.17
C GLU A 231 -2.39 10.07 23.75
N GLY A 232 -2.73 10.80 22.68
CA GLY A 232 -1.91 11.86 22.14
C GLY A 232 -0.80 11.39 21.20
N ASN A 233 -0.53 10.09 21.08
CA ASN A 233 0.60 9.56 20.31
C ASN A 233 0.20 8.96 18.93
N GLY A 234 -1.04 9.16 18.49
CA GLY A 234 -1.56 8.54 17.28
C GLY A 234 -0.85 8.97 15.99
N PHE A 235 -0.49 10.25 15.86
CA PHE A 235 0.25 10.73 14.69
C PHE A 235 1.67 10.16 14.59
N PRO A 236 2.51 10.18 15.65
CA PRO A 236 3.80 9.50 15.62
C PRO A 236 3.73 8.00 15.31
N GLN A 237 2.71 7.31 15.83
CA GLN A 237 2.48 5.89 15.55
C GLN A 237 2.25 5.62 14.06
N LEU A 238 1.41 6.42 13.41
CA LEU A 238 1.19 6.34 11.96
C LEU A 238 2.45 6.65 11.16
N MET A 239 3.16 7.72 11.51
CA MET A 239 4.41 8.09 10.82
C MET A 239 5.47 6.99 10.89
N ASN A 240 5.51 6.24 12.00
CA ASN A 240 6.41 5.10 12.17
C ASN A 240 6.08 3.93 11.20
N CYS A 241 4.83 3.80 10.78
CA CYS A 241 4.41 2.77 9.83
C CYS A 241 4.53 3.22 8.36
N PHE A 242 4.46 4.53 8.08
CA PHE A 242 4.43 5.03 6.70
C PHE A 242 5.72 4.79 5.91
N ASP A 243 6.87 4.62 6.54
CA ASP A 243 8.09 4.25 5.80
C ASP A 243 7.98 2.83 5.22
N ALA A 244 7.26 1.94 5.92
CA ALA A 244 6.96 0.60 5.41
C ALA A 244 5.95 0.66 4.25
N THR A 245 4.85 1.41 4.39
CA THR A 245 3.85 1.53 3.32
C THR A 245 4.42 2.16 2.06
N ARG A 246 5.26 3.20 2.17
CA ARG A 246 5.94 3.82 1.02
C ARG A 246 6.83 2.83 0.27
N THR A 247 7.55 1.98 1.02
CA THR A 247 8.41 0.95 0.42
C THR A 247 7.57 -0.11 -0.30
N ASP A 248 6.41 -0.47 0.26
CA ASP A 248 5.45 -1.40 -0.35
C ASP A 248 4.81 -0.81 -1.62
N VAL A 249 4.44 0.49 -1.61
CA VAL A 249 3.96 1.21 -2.81
C VAL A 249 5.01 1.23 -3.92
N ALA A 250 6.30 1.37 -3.58
CA ALA A 250 7.38 1.26 -4.56
C ALA A 250 7.44 -0.14 -5.18
N ALA A 251 7.25 -1.20 -4.38
CA ALA A 251 7.20 -2.58 -4.87
C ALA A 251 6.00 -2.82 -5.81
N GLN A 252 4.82 -2.31 -5.46
CA GLN A 252 3.63 -2.35 -6.33
C GLN A 252 3.90 -1.66 -7.68
N ALA A 253 4.53 -0.50 -7.65
CA ALA A 253 4.88 0.27 -8.85
C ALA A 253 5.86 -0.49 -9.77
N ILE A 254 6.85 -1.17 -9.18
CA ILE A 254 7.80 -2.01 -9.93
C ILE A 254 7.07 -3.21 -10.54
N GLY A 255 6.16 -3.86 -9.81
CA GLY A 255 5.34 -4.96 -10.32
C GLY A 255 4.51 -4.54 -11.54
N ILE A 256 3.84 -3.39 -11.50
CA ILE A 256 3.11 -2.82 -12.65
C ILE A 256 4.06 -2.57 -13.82
N SER A 257 5.20 -1.93 -13.58
CA SER A 257 6.20 -1.61 -14.61
C SER A 257 6.74 -2.87 -15.29
N LYS A 258 7.03 -3.91 -14.50
CA LYS A 258 7.48 -5.23 -14.96
C LYS A 258 6.44 -5.90 -15.86
N SER A 259 5.15 -5.80 -15.51
CA SER A 259 4.06 -6.27 -16.36
C SER A 259 3.96 -5.50 -17.66
N CYS A 260 4.04 -4.17 -17.61
CA CYS A 260 4.04 -3.32 -18.80
C CYS A 260 5.17 -3.70 -19.76
N LEU A 261 6.41 -3.81 -19.26
CA LEU A 261 7.57 -4.20 -20.07
C LEU A 261 7.38 -5.59 -20.71
N LYS A 262 6.91 -6.58 -19.93
CA LYS A 262 6.66 -7.93 -20.42
C LYS A 262 5.64 -7.92 -21.56
N ILE A 263 4.48 -7.32 -21.36
CA ILE A 263 3.40 -7.29 -22.35
C ILE A 263 3.83 -6.53 -23.62
N CYS A 264 4.51 -5.39 -23.45
CA CYS A 264 5.02 -4.60 -24.58
C CYS A 264 6.03 -5.38 -25.42
N ARG A 265 6.96 -6.07 -24.76
CA ARG A 265 7.96 -6.91 -25.44
C ARG A 265 7.31 -8.05 -26.22
N GLU A 266 6.38 -8.78 -25.58
CA GLU A 266 5.66 -9.88 -26.22
C GLU A 266 4.85 -9.39 -27.42
N TYR A 267 4.06 -8.31 -27.26
CA TYR A 267 3.26 -7.74 -28.34
C TYR A 267 4.09 -7.21 -29.49
N SER A 268 5.13 -6.41 -29.19
CA SER A 268 5.97 -5.80 -30.22
C SER A 268 6.80 -6.79 -31.01
N SER A 269 7.09 -7.97 -30.44
CA SER A 269 7.81 -9.05 -31.14
C SER A 269 6.96 -9.77 -32.21
N VAL A 270 5.64 -9.80 -32.04
CA VAL A 270 4.73 -10.52 -32.97
C VAL A 270 3.94 -9.57 -33.86
N ARG A 271 3.62 -8.36 -33.41
CA ARG A 271 2.88 -7.39 -34.22
C ARG A 271 3.76 -6.79 -35.28
N THR A 272 3.34 -6.87 -36.53
CA THR A 272 4.06 -6.34 -37.70
C THR A 272 3.37 -5.12 -38.29
N GLN A 273 4.15 -4.11 -38.64
CA GLN A 273 3.75 -2.98 -39.47
C GLN A 273 4.94 -2.61 -40.41
N PHE A 274 4.66 -2.05 -41.58
CA PHE A 274 5.68 -1.72 -42.57
C PHE A 274 6.63 -2.91 -42.88
N ASN A 275 6.04 -4.13 -42.95
CA ASN A 275 6.70 -5.41 -43.24
C ASN A 275 7.79 -5.86 -42.25
N ARG A 276 7.74 -5.39 -40.99
CA ARG A 276 8.66 -5.82 -39.93
C ARG A 276 7.99 -5.76 -38.56
N PRO A 277 8.43 -6.55 -37.55
CA PRO A 277 7.95 -6.48 -36.19
C PRO A 277 8.11 -5.09 -35.60
N LEU A 278 7.19 -4.70 -34.68
CA LEU A 278 7.28 -3.39 -34.02
C LEU A 278 8.57 -3.23 -33.23
N ILE A 279 9.09 -4.31 -32.65
CA ILE A 279 10.34 -4.28 -31.87
C ILE A 279 11.57 -3.86 -32.68
N ASP A 280 11.53 -3.93 -34.04
CA ASP A 280 12.62 -3.50 -34.92
C ASP A 280 12.64 -1.99 -35.16
N PHE A 281 11.64 -1.24 -34.64
CA PHE A 281 11.64 0.22 -34.75
C PHE A 281 12.35 0.83 -33.54
N GLN A 282 13.34 1.72 -33.78
CA GLN A 282 14.12 2.36 -32.72
C GLN A 282 13.26 3.05 -31.67
N ALA A 283 12.16 3.73 -32.03
CA ALA A 283 11.29 4.39 -31.10
C ALA A 283 10.67 3.41 -30.08
N ILE A 284 10.33 2.19 -30.53
CA ILE A 284 9.83 1.12 -29.65
C ILE A 284 10.95 0.57 -28.78
N GLN A 285 12.13 0.32 -29.35
CA GLN A 285 13.32 -0.14 -28.62
C GLN A 285 13.68 0.80 -27.47
N TRP A 286 13.70 2.12 -27.73
CA TRP A 286 14.00 3.12 -26.70
C TRP A 286 12.98 3.10 -25.55
N MET A 287 11.68 3.00 -25.84
CA MET A 287 10.66 2.87 -24.80
C MET A 287 10.86 1.62 -23.94
N LEU A 288 11.21 0.48 -24.54
CA LEU A 288 11.48 -0.77 -23.81
C LEU A 288 12.76 -0.68 -22.98
N VAL A 289 13.82 -0.09 -23.51
CA VAL A 289 15.09 0.13 -22.80
C VAL A 289 14.90 1.08 -21.61
N ASP A 290 14.18 2.18 -21.79
CA ASP A 290 13.88 3.12 -20.70
C ASP A 290 13.11 2.42 -19.58
N MET A 291 12.09 1.60 -19.93
CA MET A 291 11.37 0.81 -18.93
C MET A 291 12.29 -0.13 -18.14
N ASP A 292 13.17 -0.85 -18.82
CA ASP A 292 14.09 -1.82 -18.20
C ASP A 292 15.07 -1.14 -17.24
N VAL A 293 15.71 -0.05 -17.68
CA VAL A 293 16.65 0.74 -16.87
C VAL A 293 15.97 1.35 -15.66
N GLU A 294 14.77 1.94 -15.84
CA GLU A 294 14.03 2.59 -14.76
C GLU A 294 13.47 1.56 -13.75
N ILE A 295 13.09 0.36 -14.18
CA ILE A 295 12.72 -0.76 -13.30
C ILE A 295 13.92 -1.19 -12.46
N ALA A 296 15.08 -1.37 -13.08
CA ALA A 296 16.30 -1.76 -12.38
C ALA A 296 16.72 -0.71 -11.34
N ALA A 297 16.72 0.57 -11.70
CA ALA A 297 17.03 1.68 -10.79
C ALA A 297 16.03 1.77 -9.64
N GLY A 298 14.73 1.67 -9.93
CA GLY A 298 13.66 1.69 -8.93
C GLY A 298 13.76 0.54 -7.94
N ARG A 299 14.10 -0.67 -8.41
CA ARG A 299 14.30 -1.84 -7.57
C ARG A 299 15.47 -1.64 -6.60
N LEU A 300 16.58 -1.05 -7.04
CA LEU A 300 17.70 -0.71 -6.15
C LEU A 300 17.30 0.28 -5.06
N LEU A 301 16.55 1.34 -5.39
CA LEU A 301 16.05 2.30 -4.42
C LEU A 301 15.09 1.65 -3.40
N MET A 302 14.19 0.79 -3.86
CA MET A 302 13.25 0.05 -3.01
C MET A 302 13.99 -0.91 -2.07
N HIS A 303 14.94 -1.69 -2.59
CA HIS A 303 15.73 -2.63 -1.78
C HIS A 303 16.59 -1.90 -0.76
N GLN A 304 17.15 -0.73 -1.07
CA GLN A 304 17.87 0.09 -0.11
C GLN A 304 16.98 0.47 1.07
N ALA A 305 15.75 0.94 0.82
CA ALA A 305 14.80 1.29 1.86
C ALA A 305 14.38 0.07 2.69
N ALA A 306 14.10 -1.06 2.04
CA ALA A 306 13.73 -2.31 2.70
C ALA A 306 14.88 -2.87 3.58
N HIS A 307 16.12 -2.80 3.10
CA HIS A 307 17.30 -3.21 3.85
C HIS A 307 17.47 -2.41 5.15
N LEU A 308 17.36 -1.08 5.07
CA LEU A 308 17.43 -0.22 6.26
C LEU A 308 16.30 -0.52 7.26
N ARG A 309 15.09 -0.82 6.77
CA ARG A 309 13.97 -1.27 7.61
C ARG A 309 14.28 -2.57 8.34
N SER A 310 14.85 -3.55 7.64
CA SER A 310 15.24 -4.84 8.23
C SER A 310 16.25 -4.66 9.36
N GLN A 311 17.12 -3.64 9.24
CA GLN A 311 18.08 -3.26 10.28
C GLN A 311 17.48 -2.36 11.37
N LYS A 312 16.16 -2.10 11.36
CA LYS A 312 15.47 -1.15 12.25
C LYS A 312 16.07 0.26 12.23
N SER A 313 16.73 0.62 11.13
CA SER A 313 17.32 1.94 10.91
C SER A 313 16.28 2.89 10.33
N ARG A 314 16.47 4.20 10.59
CA ARG A 314 15.65 5.24 9.96
C ARG A 314 15.84 5.19 8.44
N CYS A 315 14.74 5.15 7.69
CA CYS A 315 14.75 5.03 6.23
C CYS A 315 13.75 5.96 5.52
N SER A 316 13.26 7.01 6.21
CA SER A 316 12.22 7.90 5.66
C SER A 316 12.65 8.57 4.35
N ARG A 317 13.94 8.91 4.21
CA ARG A 317 14.53 9.49 3.00
C ARG A 317 14.51 8.47 1.85
N GLU A 318 14.99 7.26 2.11
CA GLU A 318 15.09 6.17 1.13
C GLU A 318 13.71 5.67 0.70
N ALA A 319 12.79 5.49 1.64
CA ALA A 319 11.41 5.10 1.36
C ALA A 319 10.68 6.17 0.51
N SER A 320 10.90 7.46 0.81
CA SER A 320 10.32 8.55 0.01
C SER A 320 10.92 8.62 -1.40
N ARG A 321 12.25 8.38 -1.56
CA ARG A 321 12.91 8.30 -2.88
C ARG A 321 12.35 7.15 -3.70
N ALA A 322 12.26 5.97 -3.11
CA ALA A 322 11.75 4.77 -3.76
C ALA A 322 10.30 4.98 -4.22
N LYS A 323 9.41 5.43 -3.31
CA LYS A 323 8.00 5.67 -3.61
C LYS A 323 7.83 6.69 -4.74
N LEU A 324 8.50 7.83 -4.65
CA LEU A 324 8.43 8.90 -5.65
C LEU A 324 8.88 8.42 -7.03
N PHE A 325 10.08 7.84 -7.10
CA PHE A 325 10.67 7.40 -8.35
C PHE A 325 9.86 6.27 -9.00
N CYS A 326 9.53 5.23 -8.25
CA CYS A 326 8.84 4.06 -8.78
C CYS A 326 7.41 4.38 -9.22
N SER A 327 6.64 5.16 -8.45
CA SER A 327 5.25 5.48 -8.81
C SER A 327 5.13 6.45 -9.99
N ASP A 328 6.07 7.41 -10.14
CA ASP A 328 6.11 8.27 -11.34
C ASP A 328 6.45 7.43 -12.58
N ASN A 329 7.41 6.51 -12.47
CA ASN A 329 7.78 5.62 -13.56
C ASN A 329 6.69 4.58 -13.90
N ALA A 330 5.98 4.02 -12.93
CA ALA A 330 4.88 3.10 -13.20
C ALA A 330 3.79 3.78 -14.07
N MET A 331 3.45 5.03 -13.78
CA MET A 331 2.49 5.79 -14.58
C MET A 331 3.03 6.09 -16.00
N LYS A 332 4.33 6.46 -16.13
CA LYS A 332 5.01 6.64 -17.40
C LYS A 332 5.02 5.35 -18.23
N HIS A 333 5.39 4.23 -17.61
CA HIS A 333 5.45 2.92 -18.26
C HIS A 333 4.08 2.43 -18.73
N ALA A 334 3.04 2.57 -17.91
CA ALA A 334 1.67 2.23 -18.30
C ALA A 334 1.16 3.10 -19.46
N THR A 335 1.50 4.38 -19.48
CA THR A 335 1.20 5.29 -20.58
C THR A 335 1.91 4.86 -21.87
N ASN A 336 3.21 4.58 -21.80
CA ASN A 336 4.00 4.11 -22.94
C ASN A 336 3.52 2.74 -23.42
N ALA A 337 3.08 1.87 -22.51
CA ALA A 337 2.56 0.55 -22.87
C ALA A 337 1.26 0.65 -23.70
N ILE A 338 0.33 1.53 -23.31
CA ILE A 338 -0.85 1.82 -24.14
C ILE A 338 -0.41 2.31 -25.52
N GLN A 339 0.59 3.21 -25.59
CA GLN A 339 1.10 3.75 -26.85
C GLN A 339 1.73 2.69 -27.75
N ILE A 340 2.53 1.76 -27.17
CA ILE A 340 3.16 0.66 -27.91
C ILE A 340 2.11 -0.30 -28.49
N LEU A 341 1.06 -0.61 -27.72
CA LEU A 341 -0.02 -1.48 -28.14
C LEU A 341 -1.01 -0.77 -29.09
N GLY A 342 -0.98 0.56 -29.13
CA GLY A 342 -1.86 1.38 -29.98
C GLY A 342 -3.33 1.18 -29.64
N GLY A 343 -4.20 1.11 -30.64
CA GLY A 343 -5.64 0.94 -30.44
C GLY A 343 -6.02 -0.28 -29.59
N TYR A 344 -5.27 -1.37 -29.66
CA TYR A 344 -5.47 -2.56 -28.82
C TYR A 344 -5.22 -2.24 -27.34
N GLY A 345 -4.20 -1.44 -27.01
CA GLY A 345 -3.90 -1.03 -25.63
C GLY A 345 -5.01 -0.18 -24.98
N TYR A 346 -5.86 0.43 -25.79
CA TYR A 346 -6.96 1.30 -25.33
C TYR A 346 -8.27 0.54 -25.04
N LEU A 347 -8.32 -0.76 -25.36
CA LEU A 347 -9.53 -1.57 -25.19
C LEU A 347 -9.55 -2.25 -23.82
N LYS A 348 -10.73 -2.39 -23.21
CA LYS A 348 -10.94 -3.16 -21.96
C LYS A 348 -10.52 -4.63 -22.05
N SER A 349 -10.40 -5.18 -23.24
CA SER A 349 -9.87 -6.54 -23.46
C SER A 349 -8.35 -6.63 -23.26
N SER A 350 -7.64 -5.50 -23.28
CA SER A 350 -6.20 -5.41 -23.05
C SER A 350 -5.90 -5.28 -21.55
N PRO A 351 -4.96 -6.04 -20.98
CA PRO A 351 -4.60 -5.91 -19.57
C PRO A 351 -3.89 -4.57 -19.26
N ILE A 352 -3.37 -3.87 -20.27
CA ILE A 352 -2.61 -2.62 -20.09
C ILE A 352 -3.52 -1.47 -19.62
N GLU A 353 -4.77 -1.39 -20.07
CA GLU A 353 -5.67 -0.32 -19.66
C GLU A 353 -5.99 -0.40 -18.15
N MET A 354 -6.12 -1.61 -17.60
CA MET A 354 -6.27 -1.86 -16.17
C MET A 354 -5.01 -1.40 -15.40
N LEU A 355 -3.83 -1.80 -15.86
CA LEU A 355 -2.57 -1.39 -15.25
C LEU A 355 -2.38 0.14 -15.26
N PHE A 356 -2.83 0.81 -16.33
CA PHE A 356 -2.81 2.28 -16.41
C PHE A 356 -3.72 2.93 -15.36
N ARG A 357 -4.94 2.41 -15.17
CA ARG A 357 -5.87 2.92 -14.16
C ARG A 357 -5.34 2.69 -12.74
N ASP A 358 -4.77 1.53 -12.49
CA ASP A 358 -4.24 1.14 -11.19
C ASP A 358 -2.96 1.88 -10.83
N ALA A 359 -2.09 2.16 -11.81
CA ALA A 359 -0.84 2.90 -11.58
C ALA A 359 -1.07 4.30 -11.02
N LYS A 360 -2.19 4.97 -11.39
CA LYS A 360 -2.42 6.37 -11.03
C LYS A 360 -2.49 6.61 -9.53
N VAL A 361 -3.13 5.72 -8.76
CA VAL A 361 -3.31 5.92 -7.32
C VAL A 361 -1.99 5.84 -6.55
N LEU A 362 -0.98 5.13 -7.09
CA LEU A 362 0.35 5.02 -6.47
C LEU A 362 1.05 6.38 -6.31
N GLN A 363 0.70 7.37 -7.13
CA GLN A 363 1.19 8.74 -6.99
C GLN A 363 0.44 9.55 -5.93
N ILE A 364 -0.70 9.04 -5.41
CA ILE A 364 -1.64 9.80 -4.58
C ILE A 364 -1.63 9.33 -3.13
N TYR A 365 -1.87 8.05 -2.87
CA TYR A 365 -2.01 7.52 -1.51
C TYR A 365 -0.66 7.36 -0.79
N ASP A 366 -0.68 7.09 0.51
CA ASP A 366 0.48 6.98 1.42
C ASP A 366 1.39 8.22 1.40
N GLY A 367 0.75 9.38 1.20
CA GLY A 367 1.39 10.68 0.96
C GLY A 367 1.72 10.87 -0.52
N THR A 368 1.07 11.88 -1.11
CA THR A 368 1.24 12.20 -2.52
C THR A 368 2.72 12.37 -2.92
N ASN A 369 3.03 12.24 -4.21
CA ASN A 369 4.40 12.47 -4.70
C ASN A 369 4.89 13.90 -4.42
N GLN A 370 3.99 14.87 -4.23
CA GLN A 370 4.30 16.20 -3.74
C GLN A 370 4.75 16.17 -2.27
N ILE A 371 4.08 15.40 -1.42
CA ILE A 371 4.49 15.19 -0.02
C ILE A 371 5.84 14.48 0.06
N GLN A 372 6.11 13.48 -0.81
CA GLN A 372 7.43 12.84 -0.86
C GLN A 372 8.53 13.87 -1.17
N ARG A 373 8.27 14.80 -2.12
CA ARG A 373 9.21 15.89 -2.44
C ARG A 373 9.43 16.84 -1.25
N ILE A 374 8.39 17.16 -0.49
CA ILE A 374 8.52 17.98 0.73
C ILE A 374 9.38 17.25 1.79
N ILE A 375 9.16 15.94 1.98
CA ILE A 375 9.96 15.14 2.91
C ILE A 375 11.43 15.16 2.48
N LEU A 376 11.69 14.88 1.21
CA LEU A 376 13.04 14.86 0.65
C LEU A 376 13.75 16.22 0.75
N ALA A 377 13.04 17.31 0.45
CA ALA A 377 13.60 18.66 0.59
C ALA A 377 14.03 18.97 2.04
N ARG A 378 13.20 18.56 3.03
CA ARG A 378 13.55 18.69 4.46
C ARG A 378 14.74 17.83 4.86
N GLU A 379 14.91 16.65 4.28
CA GLU A 379 16.08 15.80 4.57
C GLU A 379 17.35 16.34 3.90
N ILE A 380 17.25 16.84 2.66
CA ILE A 380 18.37 17.49 1.96
C ILE A 380 18.85 18.73 2.72
N SER A 381 17.94 19.55 3.27
CA SER A 381 18.30 20.76 4.01
C SER A 381 19.00 20.49 5.36
N LYS A 382 18.98 19.25 5.83
CA LYS A 382 19.71 18.81 7.04
C LYS A 382 21.11 18.28 6.73
N ASP A 383 21.40 17.98 5.45
CA ASP A 383 22.75 17.54 5.08
C ASP A 383 23.71 18.71 5.32
N GLU A 384 24.75 18.48 6.10
CA GLU A 384 25.82 19.47 6.27
C GLU A 384 26.47 19.73 4.90
N ILE A 385 26.60 20.99 4.54
CA ILE A 385 27.41 21.41 3.38
C ILE A 385 28.87 21.16 3.81
N LYS A 386 29.41 19.99 3.37
CA LYS A 386 30.82 19.65 3.55
C LYS A 386 31.68 20.36 2.53
#